data_23e28bed2f875612600eb7859b60b5a3
#
_entry.id   23e28bed2f875612600eb7859b60b5a3
#
_cell.length_a   1.000
_cell.length_b   1.000
_cell.length_c   1.000
_cell.angle_alpha   90.00
_cell.angle_beta   90.00
_cell.angle_gamma   90.00
#
_symmetry.space_group_name_H-M   'P 1'
#
loop_
_entity.id
_entity.type
_entity.pdbx_description
1 polymer ?
#
loop_
_entity_poly.entity_id
_entity_poly.type
_entity_poly.pdbx_seq_one_letter_code
_entity_poly.pdbx_strand_id
1 'polypeptide(L)'
;MEIKNALITGAASGMGKISAKRLAADGIHVAAVDVNEENLNQLKKESNNISTFHCDLADANAVKEMVNEVHTQIGPIDRVTHAGAVMPMGRIQDLDSTSINNLMRINYEGTVNI
;
A
#
# COMPACT_ATOMS: atom_id res chain seq x y z
N MET A 1 8.32 20.60 8.24
CA MET A 1 7.04 20.35 7.54
C MET A 1 6.15 19.46 8.39
N GLU A 2 4.93 19.88 8.60
CA GLU A 2 3.95 19.07 9.32
C GLU A 2 3.32 18.04 8.37
N ILE A 3 3.33 16.76 8.77
CA ILE A 3 2.68 15.69 8.02
C ILE A 3 1.27 15.53 8.55
N LYS A 4 0.27 15.71 7.69
CA LYS A 4 -1.15 15.54 8.03
C LYS A 4 -1.73 14.28 7.43
N ASN A 5 -1.34 13.96 6.20
CA ASN A 5 -1.88 12.84 5.43
C ASN A 5 -0.76 11.98 4.88
N ALA A 6 -0.82 10.68 5.11
CA ALA A 6 0.16 9.73 4.62
C ALA A 6 -0.51 8.63 3.80
N LEU A 7 0.09 8.25 2.69
CA LEU A 7 -0.28 7.08 1.90
C LEU A 7 0.72 5.96 2.16
N ILE A 8 0.23 4.79 2.52
CA ILE A 8 1.08 3.63 2.82
C ILE A 8 0.65 2.46 1.96
N THR A 9 1.55 1.97 1.12
CA THR A 9 1.32 0.73 0.35
C THR A 9 1.79 -0.48 1.14
N GLY A 10 1.22 -1.66 0.87
CA GLY A 10 1.51 -2.85 1.66
C GLY A 10 1.03 -2.74 3.11
N ALA A 11 -0.02 -1.96 3.34
CA ALA A 11 -0.49 -1.62 4.68
C ALA A 11 -1.25 -2.73 5.39
N ALA A 12 -1.61 -3.81 4.68
CA ALA A 12 -2.39 -4.91 5.27
C ALA A 12 -1.55 -5.86 6.12
N SER A 13 -0.23 -5.79 6.05
CA SER A 13 0.66 -6.70 6.78
C SER A 13 2.04 -6.09 7.03
N GLY A 14 2.83 -6.73 7.90
CA GLY A 14 4.25 -6.43 8.10
C GLY A 14 4.56 -4.98 8.46
N MET A 15 5.61 -4.45 7.87
CA MET A 15 6.10 -3.09 8.15
C MET A 15 5.09 -2.02 7.73
N GLY A 16 4.38 -2.21 6.63
CA GLY A 16 3.35 -1.27 6.19
C GLY A 16 2.22 -1.12 7.21
N LYS A 17 1.75 -2.24 7.76
CA LYS A 17 0.72 -2.26 8.81
C LYS A 17 1.20 -1.55 10.09
N ILE A 18 2.42 -1.83 10.52
CA ILE A 18 2.99 -1.20 11.72
C ILE A 18 3.11 0.31 11.50
N SER A 19 3.59 0.72 10.34
CA SER A 19 3.72 2.14 9.99
C SER A 19 2.35 2.83 9.98
N ALA A 20 1.33 2.21 9.39
CA ALA A 20 -0.03 2.75 9.36
C ALA A 20 -0.58 2.97 10.77
N LYS A 21 -0.41 2.00 11.64
CA LYS A 21 -0.89 2.09 13.04
C LYS A 21 -0.17 3.19 13.81
N ARG A 22 1.14 3.29 13.66
CA ARG A 22 1.94 4.33 14.35
C ARG A 22 1.57 5.74 13.90
N LEU A 23 1.48 5.96 12.60
CA LEU A 23 1.13 7.27 12.07
C LEU A 23 -0.30 7.67 12.47
N ALA A 24 -1.23 6.72 12.43
CA ALA A 24 -2.60 6.97 12.86
C ALA A 24 -2.69 7.31 14.36
N ALA A 25 -1.89 6.65 15.20
CA ALA A 25 -1.80 6.94 16.63
C ALA A 25 -1.24 8.35 16.91
N ASP A 26 -0.39 8.86 16.02
CA ASP A 26 0.15 10.22 16.10
C ASP A 26 -0.83 11.28 15.52
N GLY A 27 -2.03 10.88 15.17
CA GLY A 27 -3.06 11.79 14.65
C GLY A 27 -2.97 12.07 13.15
N ILE A 28 -2.11 11.36 12.43
CA ILE A 28 -1.97 11.49 10.99
C ILE A 28 -3.07 10.67 10.30
N HIS A 29 -3.71 11.25 9.29
CA HIS A 29 -4.68 10.55 8.47
C HIS A 29 -3.93 9.61 7.52
N VAL A 30 -4.25 8.33 7.58
CA VAL A 30 -3.55 7.29 6.81
C VAL A 30 -4.44 6.72 5.72
N ALA A 31 -3.99 6.81 4.48
CA ALA A 31 -4.52 6.04 3.37
C ALA A 31 -3.77 4.70 3.30
N ALA A 32 -4.40 3.65 3.77
CA ALA A 32 -3.83 2.29 3.80
C ALA A 32 -4.19 1.56 2.51
N VAL A 33 -3.19 1.21 1.71
CA VAL A 33 -3.34 0.62 0.38
C VAL A 33 -2.80 -0.80 0.36
N ASP A 34 -3.60 -1.75 -0.10
CA ASP A 34 -3.18 -3.15 -0.26
C ASP A 34 -4.14 -3.87 -1.23
N VAL A 35 -3.76 -5.06 -1.69
CA VAL A 35 -4.64 -5.96 -2.44
C VAL A 35 -5.46 -6.87 -1.53
N ASN A 36 -5.08 -7.02 -0.27
CA ASN A 36 -5.77 -7.88 0.70
C ASN A 36 -6.89 -7.12 1.40
N GLU A 37 -8.10 -7.19 0.86
CA GLU A 37 -9.27 -6.49 1.40
C GLU A 37 -9.63 -6.92 2.81
N GLU A 38 -9.53 -8.21 3.12
CA GLU A 38 -9.87 -8.72 4.44
C GLU A 38 -8.99 -8.11 5.52
N ASN A 39 -7.69 -8.10 5.30
CA ASN A 39 -6.74 -7.51 6.24
C ASN A 39 -6.87 -5.98 6.32
N LEU A 40 -7.19 -5.31 5.21
CA LEU A 40 -7.50 -3.88 5.23
C LEU A 40 -8.74 -3.58 6.07
N ASN A 41 -9.79 -4.39 5.95
CA ASN A 41 -11.01 -4.23 6.73
C ASN A 41 -10.76 -4.40 8.24
N GLN A 42 -9.88 -5.31 8.62
CA GLN A 42 -9.47 -5.47 10.01
C GLN A 42 -8.67 -4.25 10.50
N LEU A 43 -7.74 -3.76 9.69
CA LEU A 43 -6.93 -2.59 10.02
C LEU A 43 -7.79 -1.34 10.21
N LYS A 44 -8.80 -1.14 9.36
CA LYS A 44 -9.73 -0.01 9.44
C LYS A 44 -10.45 0.07 10.78
N LYS A 45 -10.76 -1.08 11.38
CA LYS A 45 -11.44 -1.14 12.67
C LYS A 45 -10.57 -0.67 13.84
N GLU A 46 -9.27 -0.61 13.67
CA GLU A 46 -8.34 -0.27 14.76
C GLU A 46 -8.20 1.24 14.98
N SER A 47 -8.54 2.08 13.98
CA SER A 47 -8.43 3.53 14.11
C SER A 47 -9.35 4.28 13.16
N ASN A 48 -9.95 5.36 13.65
CA ASN A 48 -10.73 6.29 12.82
C ASN A 48 -9.84 7.12 11.87
N ASN A 49 -8.54 7.16 12.10
CA ASN A 49 -7.58 7.87 11.25
C ASN A 49 -7.07 7.03 10.08
N ILE A 50 -7.55 5.79 9.94
CA ILE A 50 -7.17 4.90 8.83
C ILE A 50 -8.35 4.78 7.88
N SER A 51 -8.11 5.17 6.62
CA SER A 51 -9.00 4.88 5.48
C SER A 51 -8.32 3.86 4.59
N THR A 52 -9.07 2.91 4.05
CA THR A 52 -8.52 1.79 3.28
C THR A 52 -8.87 1.88 1.82
N PHE A 53 -7.91 1.48 0.98
CA PHE A 53 -8.04 1.51 -0.48
C PHE A 53 -7.48 0.21 -1.05
N HIS A 54 -8.33 -0.56 -1.72
CA HIS A 54 -7.91 -1.75 -2.45
C HIS A 54 -7.29 -1.33 -3.77
N CYS A 55 -6.05 -1.74 -4.02
CA CYS A 55 -5.36 -1.41 -5.27
C CYS A 55 -4.26 -2.42 -5.59
N ASP A 56 -4.21 -2.86 -6.84
CA ASP A 56 -3.07 -3.59 -7.40
C ASP A 56 -2.07 -2.55 -7.94
N LEU A 57 -0.91 -2.44 -7.31
CA LEU A 57 0.13 -1.47 -7.67
C LEU A 57 0.70 -1.71 -9.07
N ALA A 58 0.58 -2.93 -9.60
CA ALA A 58 1.04 -3.26 -10.95
C ALA A 58 0.11 -2.73 -12.05
N ASP A 59 -1.09 -2.26 -11.69
CA ASP A 59 -2.03 -1.64 -12.59
C ASP A 59 -1.93 -0.11 -12.48
N ALA A 60 -1.28 0.53 -13.47
CA ALA A 60 -1.04 1.96 -13.47
C ALA A 60 -2.33 2.80 -13.43
N ASN A 61 -3.38 2.36 -14.10
CA ASN A 61 -4.67 3.05 -14.08
C ASN A 61 -5.34 2.94 -12.71
N ALA A 62 -5.29 1.76 -12.10
CA ALA A 62 -5.82 1.56 -10.76
C ALA A 62 -5.09 2.42 -9.72
N VAL A 63 -3.77 2.55 -9.82
CA VAL A 63 -2.98 3.44 -8.95
C VAL A 63 -3.41 4.89 -9.11
N LYS A 64 -3.56 5.36 -10.35
CA LYS A 64 -3.99 6.72 -10.64
C LYS A 64 -5.37 7.03 -10.06
N GLU A 65 -6.32 6.12 -10.25
CA GLU A 65 -7.67 6.24 -9.69
C GLU A 65 -7.65 6.24 -8.17
N MET A 66 -6.87 5.34 -7.57
CA MET A 66 -6.72 5.27 -6.11
C MET A 66 -6.14 6.56 -5.54
N VAL A 67 -5.09 7.12 -6.13
CA VAL A 67 -4.49 8.39 -5.68
C VAL A 67 -5.50 9.52 -5.75
N ASN A 68 -6.31 9.59 -6.81
CA ASN A 68 -7.37 10.58 -6.94
C ASN A 68 -8.44 10.41 -5.85
N GLU A 69 -8.82 9.19 -5.53
CA GLU A 69 -9.77 8.91 -4.44
C GLU A 69 -9.21 9.33 -3.07
N VAL A 70 -7.94 9.03 -2.81
CA VAL A 70 -7.26 9.47 -1.57
C VAL A 70 -7.30 10.99 -1.47
N HIS A 71 -6.95 11.67 -2.55
CA HIS A 71 -6.96 13.13 -2.57
C HIS A 71 -8.36 13.72 -2.30
N THR A 72 -9.39 13.10 -2.85
CA THR A 72 -10.79 13.52 -2.65
C THR A 72 -11.28 13.25 -1.23
N GLN A 73 -10.97 12.07 -0.68
CA GLN A 73 -11.51 11.64 0.62
C GLN A 73 -10.71 12.16 1.81
N ILE A 74 -9.42 12.29 1.69
CA ILE A 74 -8.50 12.64 2.79
C ILE A 74 -7.90 14.03 2.57
N GLY A 75 -7.46 14.32 1.35
CA GLY A 75 -6.78 15.55 1.00
C GLY A 75 -5.40 15.31 0.42
N PRO A 76 -4.58 16.37 0.30
CA PRO A 76 -3.24 16.27 -0.25
C PRO A 76 -2.36 15.30 0.52
N ILE A 77 -1.63 14.48 -0.20
CA ILE A 77 -0.71 13.49 0.40
C ILE A 77 0.62 14.19 0.69
N ASP A 78 1.01 14.20 1.97
CA ASP A 78 2.26 14.82 2.45
C ASP A 78 3.41 13.83 2.50
N ARG A 79 3.11 12.54 2.63
CA ARG A 79 4.09 11.48 2.79
C ARG A 79 3.63 10.20 2.11
N VAL A 80 4.56 9.52 1.44
CA VAL A 80 4.35 8.17 0.92
C VAL A 80 5.33 7.22 1.60
N THR A 81 4.82 6.12 2.13
CA THR A 81 5.62 4.99 2.60
C THR A 81 5.28 3.78 1.73
N HIS A 82 6.20 3.41 0.88
CA HIS A 82 6.01 2.31 -0.07
C HIS A 82 6.59 1.00 0.49
N ALA A 83 5.71 0.13 0.98
CA ALA A 83 6.07 -1.19 1.52
C ALA A 83 5.37 -2.34 0.79
N GLY A 84 4.66 -2.05 -0.29
CA GLY A 84 3.97 -3.04 -1.11
C GLY A 84 4.94 -3.81 -2.01
N ALA A 85 5.12 -5.10 -1.73
CA ALA A 85 5.98 -5.98 -2.50
C ALA A 85 5.60 -7.44 -2.28
N VAL A 86 6.06 -8.29 -3.18
CA VAL A 86 6.01 -9.76 -3.02
C VAL A 86 7.43 -10.31 -3.04
N MET A 87 7.66 -11.39 -2.29
CA MET A 87 8.97 -12.03 -2.23
C MET A 87 8.80 -13.55 -2.21
N PRO A 88 8.54 -14.16 -3.38
CA PRO A 88 8.52 -15.62 -3.47
C PRO A 88 9.89 -16.18 -3.12
N MET A 89 9.91 -17.18 -2.24
CA MET A 89 11.15 -17.81 -1.77
C MET A 89 11.44 -19.06 -2.57
N GLY A 90 12.71 -19.30 -2.88
CA GLY A 90 13.16 -20.50 -3.56
C GLY A 90 14.42 -20.26 -4.38
N ARG A 91 15.01 -21.36 -4.86
CA ARG A 91 16.11 -21.27 -5.81
C ARG A 91 15.56 -20.86 -7.18
N ILE A 92 16.33 -20.11 -7.94
CA ILE A 92 15.88 -19.61 -9.26
C ILE A 92 15.44 -20.74 -10.20
N GLN A 93 16.09 -21.88 -10.12
CA GLN A 93 15.75 -23.06 -10.95
C GLN A 93 14.42 -23.72 -10.58
N ASP A 94 13.93 -23.46 -9.35
CA ASP A 94 12.68 -24.03 -8.83
C ASP A 94 11.50 -23.06 -8.97
N LEU A 95 11.76 -21.80 -9.32
CA LEU A 95 10.74 -20.79 -9.58
C LEU A 95 10.35 -20.80 -11.05
N ASP A 96 9.04 -20.79 -11.34
CA ASP A 96 8.58 -20.65 -12.72
C ASP A 96 8.73 -19.21 -13.23
N SER A 97 8.74 -19.05 -14.55
CA SER A 97 8.89 -17.73 -15.17
C SER A 97 7.71 -16.81 -14.87
N THR A 98 6.53 -17.35 -14.65
CA THR A 98 5.35 -16.57 -14.27
C THR A 98 5.52 -15.92 -12.90
N SER A 99 6.05 -16.66 -11.94
CA SER A 99 6.35 -16.10 -10.60
C SER A 99 7.41 -15.02 -10.64
N ILE A 100 8.47 -15.24 -11.44
CA ILE A 100 9.55 -14.26 -11.60
C ILE A 100 9.04 -12.98 -12.27
N ASN A 101 8.26 -13.12 -13.34
CA ASN A 101 7.69 -11.98 -14.05
C ASN A 101 6.70 -11.20 -13.17
N ASN A 102 5.89 -11.92 -12.39
CA ASN A 102 4.96 -11.29 -11.45
C ASN A 102 5.68 -10.50 -10.36
N LEU A 103 6.81 -11.00 -9.87
CA LEU A 103 7.65 -10.29 -8.92
C LEU A 103 8.13 -8.95 -9.51
N MET A 104 8.61 -8.96 -10.75
CA MET A 104 9.05 -7.73 -11.43
C MET A 104 7.88 -6.77 -11.67
N ARG A 105 6.73 -7.29 -12.07
CA ARG A 105 5.52 -6.50 -12.30
C ARG A 105 5.06 -5.79 -11.03
N ILE A 106 5.05 -6.47 -9.91
CA ILE A 106 4.60 -5.89 -8.64
C ILE A 106 5.69 -5.01 -8.02
N ASN A 107 6.92 -5.52 -7.90
CA ASN A 107 7.97 -4.83 -7.14
C ASN A 107 8.64 -3.71 -7.92
N TYR A 108 8.81 -3.85 -9.24
CA TYR A 108 9.41 -2.83 -10.08
C TYR A 108 8.36 -1.89 -10.67
N GLU A 109 7.44 -2.40 -11.47
CA GLU A 109 6.41 -1.55 -12.10
C GLU A 109 5.51 -0.90 -11.07
N GLY A 110 5.13 -1.61 -10.01
CA GLY A 110 4.35 -1.07 -8.91
C GLY A 110 5.04 0.10 -8.22
N THR A 111 6.36 0.04 -8.05
CA THR A 111 7.14 1.16 -7.49
C THR A 111 7.17 2.35 -8.44
N VAL A 112 7.25 2.12 -9.74
CA VAL A 112 7.20 3.18 -10.75
C VAL A 112 5.83 3.85 -10.77
N ASN A 113 4.76 3.08 -10.57
CA ASN A 113 3.38 3.60 -10.64
C ASN A 113 3.00 4.48 -9.44
N ILE A 114 3.54 4.19 -8.26
CA ILE A 114 3.19 4.93 -7.05
C ILE A 114 3.93 6.26 -6.97
#